data_7ae0538ae0276d0a27415dd726da73d8
#
_entry.id   7ae0538ae0276d0a27415dd726da73d8
#
_cell.length_a   1.000
_cell.length_b   1.000
_cell.length_c   1.000
_cell.angle_alpha   90.00
_cell.angle_beta   90.00
_cell.angle_gamma   90.00
#
_symmetry.space_group_name_H-M   'P 1'
#
loop_
_entity.id
_entity.type
_entity.pdbx_description
1 polymer ?
#
loop_
_entity_poly.entity_id
_entity_poly.type
_entity_poly.pdbx_seq_one_letter_code
_entity_poly.pdbx_strand_id
1 'polypeptide(L)'
;MWWPCFGSLGGFLNNVLLLTLFVISFSCYLKSVIVGPGFLPLKWKPEFEEDQQYLQFCTICNGYKAPRVHHCHKCNRCVLKMDHHCPWLNTCVGHANHPSFLIFIFVSIIASIQSSTLLLRTLLLVLAQYGHRVLVYFPLKLTLLWLTAFGLAICLILTLSLLLFIQTKYVLKNCTNIEDWIVGKAISRREQDRNLPPFIYPYNLGKLNNIKAFFSKNDGIHWAVRDGCGEYDLTIEQLEQKLIKESWKQPMVVIKEYNGRWFPLMFGLCVCCQIPWTDETRMPLNVGEIVQVTRFRKYWMYGHKSYSNGTRLRGWFPKPCVYSIPSALKKDK
;
A
#
# COMPACT_ATOMS: atom_id res chain seq x y z
N MET A 1 34.94 16.34 22.54
CA MET A 1 33.55 16.35 23.03
C MET A 1 32.62 16.86 21.94
N TRP A 2 31.45 16.24 21.74
CA TRP A 2 30.46 16.67 20.75
C TRP A 2 29.55 17.80 21.25
N TRP A 3 29.60 18.07 22.54
CA TRP A 3 28.83 19.12 23.20
C TRP A 3 29.73 20.06 24.01
N PRO A 4 29.53 21.35 23.94
CA PRO A 4 28.56 22.07 23.09
C PRO A 4 28.90 21.94 21.60
N CYS A 5 27.86 21.95 20.70
CA CYS A 5 28.02 21.76 19.25
C CYS A 5 29.01 22.73 18.60
N PHE A 6 29.21 23.91 19.17
CA PHE A 6 30.12 24.95 18.68
C PHE A 6 31.47 24.95 19.43
N GLY A 7 31.67 24.07 20.40
CA GLY A 7 32.91 23.98 21.19
C GLY A 7 34.02 23.14 20.57
N SER A 8 33.75 22.43 19.48
CA SER A 8 34.73 21.62 18.75
C SER A 8 34.35 21.53 17.27
N LEU A 9 35.38 21.38 16.41
CA LEU A 9 35.14 21.13 14.95
C LEU A 9 34.28 19.88 14.72
N GLY A 10 34.54 18.80 15.45
CA GLY A 10 33.73 17.57 15.33
C GLY A 10 32.27 17.74 15.73
N GLY A 11 31.98 18.51 16.79
CA GLY A 11 30.63 18.85 17.19
C GLY A 11 29.90 19.71 16.13
N PHE A 12 30.59 20.70 15.58
CA PHE A 12 30.08 21.55 14.52
C PHE A 12 29.73 20.73 13.26
N LEU A 13 30.69 19.92 12.75
CA LEU A 13 30.49 19.10 11.55
C LEU A 13 29.34 18.11 11.72
N ASN A 14 29.22 17.51 12.89
CA ASN A 14 28.12 16.59 13.17
C ASN A 14 26.76 17.28 13.21
N ASN A 15 26.68 18.49 13.75
CA ASN A 15 25.46 19.27 13.74
C ASN A 15 25.06 19.70 12.32
N VAL A 16 26.04 20.15 11.52
CA VAL A 16 25.84 20.49 10.11
C VAL A 16 25.33 19.27 9.33
N LEU A 17 25.93 18.09 9.52
CA LEU A 17 25.47 16.86 8.88
C LEU A 17 24.04 16.52 9.27
N LEU A 18 23.68 16.59 10.56
CA LEU A 18 22.32 16.29 11.03
C LEU A 18 21.30 17.25 10.43
N LEU A 19 21.59 18.55 10.40
CA LEU A 19 20.73 19.57 9.79
C LEU A 19 20.58 19.34 8.28
N THR A 20 21.67 19.00 7.60
CA THR A 20 21.65 18.70 6.16
C THR A 20 20.75 17.49 5.86
N LEU A 21 20.92 16.41 6.61
CA LEU A 21 20.07 15.21 6.46
C LEU A 21 18.59 15.52 6.75
N PHE A 22 18.33 16.34 7.78
CA PHE A 22 16.98 16.79 8.10
C PHE A 22 16.36 17.59 6.94
N VAL A 23 17.09 18.59 6.42
CA VAL A 23 16.62 19.44 5.32
C VAL A 23 16.34 18.59 4.05
N ILE A 24 17.25 17.68 3.69
CA ILE A 24 17.05 16.80 2.53
C ILE A 24 15.83 15.90 2.75
N SER A 25 15.74 15.23 3.89
CA SER A 25 14.63 14.35 4.23
C SER A 25 13.29 15.09 4.19
N PHE A 26 13.22 16.25 4.85
CA PHE A 26 12.02 17.07 4.90
C PHE A 26 11.62 17.64 3.52
N SER A 27 12.60 18.07 2.72
CA SER A 27 12.35 18.54 1.35
C SER A 27 11.81 17.42 0.46
N CYS A 28 12.35 16.20 0.57
CA CYS A 28 11.86 15.03 -0.19
C CYS A 28 10.47 14.61 0.28
N TYR A 29 10.18 14.68 1.58
CA TYR A 29 8.85 14.46 2.14
C TYR A 29 7.85 15.49 1.55
N LEU A 30 8.15 16.79 1.66
CA LEU A 30 7.29 17.84 1.13
C LEU A 30 7.08 17.69 -0.38
N LYS A 31 8.13 17.40 -1.13
CA LYS A 31 8.03 17.14 -2.57
C LYS A 31 7.11 15.96 -2.87
N SER A 32 7.19 14.88 -2.09
CA SER A 32 6.31 13.71 -2.25
C SER A 32 4.84 14.03 -2.00
N VAL A 33 4.54 14.94 -1.06
CA VAL A 33 3.17 15.38 -0.74
C VAL A 33 2.66 16.37 -1.79
N ILE A 34 3.45 17.40 -2.13
CA ILE A 34 3.02 18.52 -2.98
C ILE A 34 2.87 18.09 -4.45
N VAL A 35 3.85 17.36 -4.97
CA VAL A 35 3.80 16.85 -6.36
C VAL A 35 2.69 15.80 -6.50
N GLY A 36 2.46 15.03 -5.43
CA GLY A 36 1.49 13.93 -5.45
C GLY A 36 1.92 12.77 -6.37
N PRO A 37 1.08 11.75 -6.52
CA PRO A 37 1.44 10.50 -7.19
C PRO A 37 1.43 10.58 -8.72
N GLY A 38 0.90 11.66 -9.30
CA GLY A 38 0.47 11.70 -10.69
C GLY A 38 -0.92 11.08 -10.87
N PHE A 39 -1.89 11.89 -11.25
CA PHE A 39 -3.27 11.45 -11.49
C PHE A 39 -3.56 11.37 -12.97
N LEU A 40 -4.19 10.27 -13.38
CA LEU A 40 -4.71 10.15 -14.74
C LEU A 40 -5.80 11.22 -14.95
N PRO A 41 -5.83 11.90 -16.11
CA PRO A 41 -6.92 12.81 -16.43
C PRO A 41 -8.31 12.15 -16.28
N LEU A 42 -9.31 12.91 -15.85
CA LEU A 42 -10.67 12.42 -15.80
C LEU A 42 -11.16 12.15 -17.22
N LYS A 43 -11.99 11.12 -17.39
CA LYS A 43 -12.55 10.70 -18.68
C LYS A 43 -11.48 10.31 -19.71
N TRP A 44 -10.29 9.92 -19.25
CA TRP A 44 -9.22 9.48 -20.14
C TRP A 44 -9.67 8.30 -21.00
N LYS A 45 -9.27 8.33 -22.27
CA LYS A 45 -9.49 7.27 -23.25
C LYS A 45 -8.17 6.95 -23.94
N PRO A 46 -7.95 5.70 -24.40
CA PRO A 46 -6.81 5.40 -25.25
C PRO A 46 -6.91 6.13 -26.58
N GLU A 47 -5.80 6.30 -27.26
CA GLU A 47 -5.71 6.96 -28.56
C GLU A 47 -6.49 6.19 -29.63
N PHE A 48 -6.39 4.87 -29.61
CA PHE A 48 -7.14 3.99 -30.51
C PHE A 48 -8.33 3.37 -29.78
N GLU A 49 -9.51 3.40 -30.41
CA GLU A 49 -10.74 2.84 -29.79
C GLU A 49 -10.64 1.32 -29.60
N GLU A 50 -9.90 0.64 -30.46
CA GLU A 50 -9.64 -0.81 -30.39
C GLU A 50 -8.96 -1.23 -29.09
N ASP A 51 -8.14 -0.36 -28.50
CA ASP A 51 -7.42 -0.66 -27.26
C ASP A 51 -8.32 -0.67 -26.03
N GLN A 52 -9.53 -0.12 -26.12
CA GLN A 52 -10.49 -0.10 -25.02
C GLN A 52 -10.84 -1.50 -24.52
N GLN A 53 -10.82 -2.52 -25.37
CA GLN A 53 -11.09 -3.91 -25.03
C GLN A 53 -10.05 -4.50 -24.06
N TYR A 54 -8.82 -3.98 -24.05
CA TYR A 54 -7.72 -4.43 -23.18
C TYR A 54 -7.64 -3.64 -21.87
N LEU A 55 -8.46 -2.60 -21.71
CA LEU A 55 -8.39 -1.66 -20.59
C LEU A 55 -9.61 -1.78 -19.66
N GLN A 56 -9.38 -1.49 -18.40
CA GLN A 56 -10.45 -1.45 -17.41
C GLN A 56 -11.11 -0.07 -17.39
N PHE A 57 -12.43 -0.03 -17.41
CA PHE A 57 -13.17 1.21 -17.19
C PHE A 57 -13.31 1.54 -15.71
N CYS A 58 -13.13 2.81 -15.35
CA CYS A 58 -13.35 3.34 -14.02
C CYS A 58 -14.63 4.15 -13.97
N THR A 59 -15.68 3.64 -13.34
CA THR A 59 -16.98 4.32 -13.23
C THR A 59 -16.93 5.61 -12.42
N ILE A 60 -16.01 5.72 -11.45
CA ILE A 60 -15.85 6.92 -10.61
C ILE A 60 -15.16 8.05 -11.39
N CYS A 61 -14.07 7.73 -12.11
CA CYS A 61 -13.36 8.73 -12.94
C CYS A 61 -13.99 8.90 -14.34
N ASN A 62 -14.99 8.08 -14.67
CA ASN A 62 -15.70 8.03 -15.94
C ASN A 62 -14.77 7.94 -17.16
N GLY A 63 -13.76 7.08 -17.08
CA GLY A 63 -12.75 6.89 -18.14
C GLY A 63 -12.04 5.55 -18.02
N TYR A 64 -11.27 5.20 -19.05
CA TYR A 64 -10.46 4.01 -19.05
C TYR A 64 -9.23 4.19 -18.16
N LYS A 65 -8.66 3.09 -17.70
CA LYS A 65 -7.40 3.09 -16.95
C LYS A 65 -6.28 2.72 -17.90
N ALA A 66 -5.34 3.64 -18.10
CA ALA A 66 -4.13 3.33 -18.84
C ALA A 66 -3.35 2.17 -18.17
N PRO A 67 -2.39 1.52 -18.87
CA PRO A 67 -1.53 0.52 -18.29
C PRO A 67 -0.91 0.97 -16.95
N ARG A 68 -0.85 0.09 -15.95
CA ARG A 68 -0.31 0.35 -14.61
C ARG A 68 -1.10 1.36 -13.76
N VAL A 69 -2.28 1.79 -14.21
CA VAL A 69 -3.14 2.75 -13.51
C VAL A 69 -4.16 2.03 -12.63
N HIS A 70 -4.28 2.45 -11.37
CA HIS A 70 -5.27 1.93 -10.44
C HIS A 70 -6.05 3.05 -9.76
N HIS A 71 -7.34 2.82 -9.46
CA HIS A 71 -8.17 3.78 -8.74
C HIS A 71 -7.96 3.66 -7.23
N CYS A 72 -7.57 4.76 -6.60
CA CYS A 72 -7.47 4.86 -5.16
C CYS A 72 -8.77 5.38 -4.55
N HIS A 73 -9.42 4.61 -3.69
CA HIS A 73 -10.65 5.02 -3.01
C HIS A 73 -10.44 6.16 -1.99
N LYS A 74 -9.25 6.28 -1.43
CA LYS A 74 -8.91 7.36 -0.47
C LYS A 74 -8.68 8.70 -1.18
N CYS A 75 -7.93 8.68 -2.29
CA CYS A 75 -7.71 9.86 -3.13
C CYS A 75 -8.89 10.15 -4.06
N ASN A 76 -9.81 9.21 -4.21
CA ASN A 76 -10.95 9.23 -5.13
C ASN A 76 -10.57 9.54 -6.60
N ARG A 77 -9.38 9.11 -7.04
CA ARG A 77 -8.80 9.33 -8.37
C ARG A 77 -8.05 8.11 -8.89
N CYS A 78 -7.95 7.97 -10.20
CA CYS A 78 -7.04 7.05 -10.85
C CYS A 78 -5.60 7.61 -10.79
N VAL A 79 -4.65 6.77 -10.34
CA VAL A 79 -3.25 7.11 -10.06
C VAL A 79 -2.34 6.37 -11.03
N LEU A 80 -1.42 7.11 -11.65
CA LEU A 80 -0.39 6.59 -12.58
C LEU A 80 0.61 5.70 -11.84
N LYS A 81 0.87 4.50 -12.36
CA LYS A 81 1.80 3.51 -11.75
C LYS A 81 1.62 3.44 -10.22
N MET A 82 0.38 3.24 -9.78
CA MET A 82 0.04 3.25 -8.37
C MET A 82 0.75 2.12 -7.61
N ASP A 83 1.49 2.48 -6.56
CA ASP A 83 2.08 1.50 -5.66
C ASP A 83 1.16 1.24 -4.45
N HIS A 84 0.90 2.25 -3.64
CA HIS A 84 -0.01 2.18 -2.49
C HIS A 84 -0.52 3.57 -2.10
N HIS A 85 -1.58 3.64 -1.29
CA HIS A 85 -1.95 4.86 -0.57
C HIS A 85 -1.18 4.93 0.74
N CYS A 86 -0.39 5.99 0.93
CA CYS A 86 0.43 6.16 2.12
C CYS A 86 -0.29 7.08 3.12
N PRO A 87 -0.70 6.58 4.31
CA PRO A 87 -1.37 7.40 5.31
C PRO A 87 -0.47 8.51 5.87
N TRP A 88 0.85 8.30 5.89
CA TRP A 88 1.84 9.27 6.37
C TRP A 88 2.01 10.47 5.44
N LEU A 89 1.84 10.26 4.13
CA LEU A 89 1.83 11.33 3.13
C LEU A 89 0.42 11.91 2.92
N ASN A 90 -0.62 11.23 3.42
CA ASN A 90 -2.03 11.47 3.14
C ASN A 90 -2.34 11.50 1.62
N THR A 91 -1.54 10.83 0.82
CA THR A 91 -1.69 10.67 -0.63
C THR A 91 -1.14 9.33 -1.08
N CYS A 92 -1.36 8.96 -2.36
CA CYS A 92 -0.75 7.77 -2.92
C CYS A 92 0.74 8.00 -3.22
N VAL A 93 1.50 6.90 -3.20
CA VAL A 93 2.79 6.76 -3.85
C VAL A 93 2.52 6.21 -5.25
N GLY A 94 2.98 6.91 -6.27
CA GLY A 94 2.79 6.58 -7.68
C GLY A 94 3.90 7.17 -8.54
N HIS A 95 3.68 7.19 -9.85
CA HIS A 95 4.71 7.56 -10.82
C HIS A 95 5.49 8.84 -10.48
N ALA A 96 4.80 9.93 -10.15
CA ALA A 96 5.44 11.25 -10.05
C ALA A 96 6.21 11.48 -8.73
N ASN A 97 5.78 10.86 -7.63
CA ASN A 97 6.38 11.09 -6.30
C ASN A 97 7.17 9.89 -5.76
N HIS A 98 7.13 8.72 -6.39
CA HIS A 98 7.82 7.52 -5.90
C HIS A 98 9.34 7.71 -5.75
N PRO A 99 10.08 8.36 -6.70
CA PRO A 99 11.50 8.62 -6.51
C PRO A 99 11.80 9.48 -5.28
N SER A 100 11.03 10.57 -5.09
CA SER A 100 11.21 11.46 -3.93
C SER A 100 10.88 10.74 -2.61
N PHE A 101 9.86 9.88 -2.60
CA PHE A 101 9.50 9.05 -1.47
C PHE A 101 10.62 8.06 -1.10
N LEU A 102 11.24 7.43 -2.10
CA LEU A 102 12.36 6.50 -1.85
C LEU A 102 13.58 7.21 -1.25
N ILE A 103 13.93 8.38 -1.77
CA ILE A 103 15.02 9.21 -1.22
C ILE A 103 14.69 9.66 0.21
N PHE A 104 13.45 10.08 0.46
CA PHE A 104 12.98 10.43 1.80
C PHE A 104 13.22 9.30 2.81
N ILE A 105 12.80 8.06 2.49
CA ILE A 105 13.00 6.90 3.37
C ILE A 105 14.50 6.65 3.61
N PHE A 106 15.30 6.64 2.55
CA PHE A 106 16.74 6.37 2.64
C PHE A 106 17.47 7.39 3.51
N VAL A 107 17.25 8.68 3.28
CA VAL A 107 17.88 9.75 4.07
C VAL A 107 17.38 9.76 5.51
N SER A 108 16.10 9.45 5.76
CA SER A 108 15.54 9.34 7.10
C SER A 108 16.17 8.21 7.91
N ILE A 109 16.52 7.08 7.29
CA ILE A 109 17.27 5.99 7.93
C ILE A 109 18.66 6.48 8.37
N ILE A 110 19.39 7.16 7.47
CA ILE A 110 20.73 7.68 7.79
C ILE A 110 20.66 8.70 8.93
N ALA A 111 19.69 9.61 8.89
CA ALA A 111 19.49 10.59 9.97
C ALA A 111 19.15 9.93 11.31
N SER A 112 18.33 8.85 11.28
CA SER A 112 17.97 8.09 12.48
C SER A 112 19.17 7.31 13.05
N ILE A 113 20.01 6.74 12.20
CA ILE A 113 21.27 6.06 12.62
C ILE A 113 22.21 7.06 13.27
N GLN A 114 22.41 8.23 12.65
CA GLN A 114 23.24 9.28 13.22
C GLN A 114 22.69 9.76 14.57
N SER A 115 21.39 10.04 14.66
CA SER A 115 20.75 10.46 15.90
C SER A 115 20.89 9.41 17.01
N SER A 116 20.67 8.12 16.70
CA SER A 116 20.80 7.04 17.68
C SER A 116 22.24 6.84 18.15
N THR A 117 23.24 6.99 17.26
CA THR A 117 24.66 6.93 17.66
C THR A 117 25.04 8.07 18.58
N LEU A 118 24.54 9.29 18.35
CA LEU A 118 24.79 10.43 19.25
C LEU A 118 24.14 10.22 20.63
N LEU A 119 22.90 9.77 20.64
CA LEU A 119 22.18 9.47 21.87
C LEU A 119 22.87 8.34 22.67
N LEU A 120 23.27 7.26 22.00
CA LEU A 120 24.01 6.16 22.65
C LEU A 120 25.34 6.63 23.23
N ARG A 121 26.12 7.40 22.46
CA ARG A 121 27.39 7.96 22.95
C ARG A 121 27.20 8.85 24.17
N THR A 122 26.15 9.67 24.18
CA THR A 122 25.81 10.51 25.35
C THR A 122 25.54 9.64 26.58
N LEU A 123 24.78 8.55 26.42
CA LEU A 123 24.51 7.59 27.49
C LEU A 123 25.80 7.00 28.04
N LEU A 124 26.69 6.49 27.17
CA LEU A 124 27.94 5.88 27.55
C LEU A 124 28.85 6.86 28.33
N LEU A 125 28.88 8.13 27.91
CA LEU A 125 29.63 9.18 28.62
C LEU A 125 29.07 9.44 30.02
N VAL A 126 27.74 9.53 30.16
CA VAL A 126 27.08 9.72 31.45
C VAL A 126 27.36 8.51 32.37
N LEU A 127 27.26 7.29 31.87
CA LEU A 127 27.55 6.08 32.65
C LEU A 127 29.04 6.00 33.09
N ALA A 128 29.98 6.39 32.22
CA ALA A 128 31.39 6.42 32.55
C ALA A 128 31.69 7.46 33.66
N GLN A 129 31.05 8.64 33.61
CA GLN A 129 31.18 9.65 34.66
C GLN A 129 30.59 9.19 36.00
N TYR A 130 29.52 8.42 35.98
CA TYR A 130 28.91 7.82 37.16
C TYR A 130 29.86 6.85 37.85
N GLY A 131 30.63 6.04 37.10
CA GLY A 131 31.67 5.14 37.59
C GLY A 131 32.83 5.88 38.28
N HIS A 132 33.12 7.13 37.97
CA HIS A 132 34.13 7.97 38.58
C HIS A 132 33.61 8.84 39.73
N ARG A 133 32.46 8.56 40.32
CA ARG A 133 31.81 9.28 41.43
C ARG A 133 31.51 10.78 41.13
N VAL A 134 31.49 11.16 39.88
CA VAL A 134 30.99 12.50 39.47
C VAL A 134 29.48 12.41 39.41
N LEU A 135 28.79 13.04 40.35
CA LEU A 135 27.34 13.13 40.37
C LEU A 135 26.85 14.04 39.20
N VAL A 136 26.66 13.47 38.03
CA VAL A 136 25.93 14.15 36.94
C VAL A 136 24.47 13.98 37.24
N TYR A 137 23.82 15.06 37.74
CA TYR A 137 22.40 15.07 37.95
C TYR A 137 21.69 15.14 36.56
N PHE A 138 21.05 14.05 36.19
CA PHE A 138 20.23 13.99 34.98
C PHE A 138 18.76 14.09 35.39
N PRO A 139 18.07 15.23 35.14
CA PRO A 139 16.68 15.39 35.51
C PRO A 139 15.79 14.28 34.88
N LEU A 140 14.86 13.73 35.65
CA LEU A 140 13.96 12.66 35.18
C LEU A 140 13.29 13.01 33.84
N LYS A 141 12.87 14.25 33.65
CA LYS A 141 12.27 14.74 32.40
C LYS A 141 13.21 14.57 31.19
N LEU A 142 14.48 14.91 31.35
CA LEU A 142 15.49 14.74 30.28
C LEU A 142 15.80 13.28 30.03
N THR A 143 15.85 12.45 31.06
CA THR A 143 16.02 11.00 30.92
C THR A 143 14.88 10.39 30.12
N LEU A 144 13.64 10.71 30.44
CA LEU A 144 12.46 10.23 29.72
C LEU A 144 12.46 10.69 28.26
N LEU A 145 12.75 11.99 28.01
CA LEU A 145 12.86 12.52 26.66
C LEU A 145 13.94 11.82 25.85
N TRP A 146 15.10 11.57 26.48
CA TRP A 146 16.22 10.88 25.85
C TRP A 146 15.84 9.43 25.49
N LEU A 147 15.22 8.67 26.43
CA LEU A 147 14.78 7.30 26.20
C LEU A 147 13.74 7.21 25.07
N THR A 148 12.77 8.15 25.06
CA THR A 148 11.74 8.19 23.99
C THR A 148 12.38 8.53 22.65
N ALA A 149 13.27 9.50 22.57
CA ALA A 149 13.98 9.86 21.34
C ALA A 149 14.84 8.72 20.80
N PHE A 150 15.57 8.01 21.68
CA PHE A 150 16.36 6.86 21.31
C PHE A 150 15.49 5.70 20.82
N GLY A 151 14.42 5.38 21.55
CA GLY A 151 13.46 4.34 21.16
C GLY A 151 12.78 4.63 19.80
N LEU A 152 12.38 5.88 19.57
CA LEU A 152 11.82 6.31 18.29
C LEU A 152 12.85 6.19 17.14
N ALA A 153 14.09 6.59 17.36
CA ALA A 153 15.14 6.47 16.35
C ALA A 153 15.38 5.01 15.95
N ILE A 154 15.46 4.09 16.92
CA ILE A 154 15.59 2.64 16.64
C ILE A 154 14.35 2.09 15.90
N CYS A 155 13.15 2.47 16.34
CA CYS A 155 11.90 2.06 15.67
C CYS A 155 11.89 2.51 14.21
N LEU A 156 12.28 3.76 13.93
CA LEU A 156 12.38 4.29 12.57
C LEU A 156 13.44 3.55 11.75
N ILE A 157 14.61 3.27 12.30
CA ILE A 157 15.65 2.48 11.60
C ILE A 157 15.09 1.13 11.16
N LEU A 158 14.44 0.39 12.04
CA LEU A 158 13.93 -0.95 11.74
C LEU A 158 12.79 -0.91 10.72
N THR A 159 11.80 -0.06 10.95
CA THR A 159 10.58 0.01 10.11
C THR A 159 10.87 0.56 8.71
N LEU A 160 11.65 1.66 8.63
CA LEU A 160 12.00 2.26 7.34
C LEU A 160 13.01 1.40 6.56
N SER A 161 13.93 0.68 7.23
CA SER A 161 14.84 -0.25 6.56
C SER A 161 14.09 -1.41 5.92
N LEU A 162 13.10 -1.98 6.62
CA LEU A 162 12.23 -3.01 6.04
C LEU A 162 11.45 -2.46 4.84
N LEU A 163 10.88 -1.27 4.97
CA LEU A 163 10.15 -0.62 3.88
C LEU A 163 11.08 -0.32 2.69
N LEU A 164 12.28 0.19 2.93
CA LEU A 164 13.28 0.43 1.89
C LEU A 164 13.67 -0.85 1.16
N PHE A 165 13.88 -1.94 1.88
CA PHE A 165 14.18 -3.25 1.31
C PHE A 165 13.07 -3.72 0.35
N ILE A 166 11.80 -3.63 0.78
CA ILE A 166 10.65 -4.00 -0.03
C ILE A 166 10.55 -3.11 -1.28
N GLN A 167 10.66 -1.80 -1.12
CA GLN A 167 10.59 -0.85 -2.22
C GLN A 167 11.75 -1.02 -3.22
N THR A 168 12.96 -1.27 -2.74
CA THR A 168 14.13 -1.55 -3.60
C THR A 168 13.92 -2.81 -4.44
N LYS A 169 13.35 -3.86 -3.84
CA LYS A 169 12.99 -5.10 -4.56
C LYS A 169 12.00 -4.81 -5.71
N TYR A 170 11.01 -3.94 -5.49
CA TYR A 170 10.05 -3.56 -6.52
C TYR A 170 10.68 -2.68 -7.61
N VAL A 171 11.53 -1.72 -7.23
CA VAL A 171 12.27 -0.89 -8.19
C VAL A 171 13.17 -1.75 -9.09
N LEU A 172 13.91 -2.70 -8.52
CA LEU A 172 14.78 -3.61 -9.26
C LEU A 172 14.03 -4.52 -10.26
N LYS A 173 12.76 -4.77 -10.04
CA LYS A 173 11.86 -5.51 -10.95
C LYS A 173 11.03 -4.60 -11.84
N ASN A 174 11.12 -3.28 -11.69
CA ASN A 174 10.21 -2.28 -12.26
C ASN A 174 8.73 -2.64 -12.02
N CYS A 175 8.41 -3.09 -10.82
CA CYS A 175 7.10 -3.55 -10.41
C CYS A 175 6.55 -2.65 -9.31
N THR A 176 5.24 -2.60 -9.12
CA THR A 176 4.59 -2.01 -7.96
C THR A 176 4.05 -3.10 -7.04
N ASN A 177 3.72 -2.75 -5.80
CA ASN A 177 3.10 -3.69 -4.87
C ASN A 177 1.80 -4.31 -5.45
N ILE A 178 0.99 -3.51 -6.13
CA ILE A 178 -0.25 -3.99 -6.77
C ILE A 178 0.06 -4.96 -7.91
N GLU A 179 1.07 -4.66 -8.72
CA GLU A 179 1.48 -5.51 -9.85
C GLU A 179 2.07 -6.84 -9.37
N ASP A 180 2.87 -6.84 -8.29
CA ASP A 180 3.40 -8.08 -7.69
C ASP A 180 2.27 -9.03 -7.24
N TRP A 181 1.17 -8.49 -6.70
CA TRP A 181 -0.04 -9.25 -6.39
C TRP A 181 -0.74 -9.83 -7.63
N ILE A 182 -0.80 -9.08 -8.74
CA ILE A 182 -1.39 -9.56 -10.00
C ILE A 182 -0.52 -10.68 -10.56
N VAL A 183 0.80 -10.49 -10.61
CA VAL A 183 1.77 -11.48 -11.06
C VAL A 183 1.74 -12.75 -10.20
N GLY A 184 1.73 -12.61 -8.88
CA GLY A 184 1.63 -13.75 -7.97
C GLY A 184 0.40 -14.61 -8.23
N LYS A 185 -0.77 -14.00 -8.47
CA LYS A 185 -1.98 -14.71 -8.85
C LYS A 185 -1.90 -15.34 -10.24
N ALA A 186 -1.26 -14.65 -11.19
CA ALA A 186 -1.05 -15.18 -12.54
C ALA A 186 -0.19 -16.44 -12.51
N ILE A 187 0.87 -16.46 -11.72
CA ILE A 187 1.74 -17.63 -11.53
C ILE A 187 0.97 -18.76 -10.84
N SER A 188 0.32 -18.48 -9.71
CA SER A 188 -0.45 -19.50 -8.97
C SER A 188 -1.56 -20.14 -9.80
N ARG A 189 -2.22 -19.37 -10.69
CA ARG A 189 -3.24 -19.89 -11.61
C ARG A 189 -2.64 -20.87 -12.62
N ARG A 190 -1.46 -20.57 -13.14
CA ARG A 190 -0.76 -21.44 -14.12
C ARG A 190 -0.12 -22.67 -13.47
N GLU A 191 0.20 -22.61 -12.20
CA GLU A 191 0.60 -23.81 -11.44
C GLU A 191 -0.56 -24.79 -11.28
N GLN A 192 -1.79 -24.27 -11.16
CA GLN A 192 -3.01 -25.09 -11.05
C GLN A 192 -3.48 -25.64 -12.41
N ASP A 193 -3.34 -24.85 -13.47
CA ASP A 193 -3.69 -25.24 -14.85
C ASP A 193 -2.46 -25.16 -15.76
N ARG A 194 -1.84 -26.33 -15.97
CA ARG A 194 -0.63 -26.50 -16.78
C ARG A 194 -0.83 -26.26 -18.29
N ASN A 195 -2.07 -26.15 -18.75
CA ASN A 195 -2.38 -25.86 -20.16
C ASN A 195 -2.19 -24.36 -20.48
N LEU A 196 -2.12 -23.51 -19.46
CA LEU A 196 -1.89 -22.09 -19.65
C LEU A 196 -0.38 -21.80 -19.88
N PRO A 197 -0.02 -20.94 -20.85
CA PRO A 197 1.36 -20.55 -21.06
C PRO A 197 1.90 -19.81 -19.84
N PRO A 198 3.23 -19.88 -19.58
CA PRO A 198 3.84 -19.18 -18.44
C PRO A 198 3.63 -17.67 -18.55
N PHE A 199 3.28 -17.01 -17.44
CA PHE A 199 3.12 -15.56 -17.43
C PHE A 199 4.48 -14.87 -17.34
N ILE A 200 4.77 -13.99 -18.31
CA ILE A 200 5.97 -13.15 -18.34
C ILE A 200 5.56 -11.74 -17.95
N TYR A 201 6.19 -11.18 -16.92
CA TYR A 201 5.92 -9.80 -16.50
C TYR A 201 6.53 -8.81 -17.52
N PRO A 202 5.70 -7.96 -18.18
CA PRO A 202 6.14 -7.21 -19.37
C PRO A 202 7.12 -6.07 -19.06
N TYR A 203 7.09 -5.45 -17.88
CA TYR A 203 7.85 -4.24 -17.59
C TYR A 203 9.23 -4.48 -16.98
N ASN A 204 9.67 -5.74 -16.83
CA ASN A 204 11.00 -6.04 -16.32
C ASN A 204 12.05 -6.01 -17.44
N LEU A 205 12.70 -4.87 -17.61
CA LEU A 205 13.73 -4.61 -18.62
C LEU A 205 15.16 -4.99 -18.18
N GLY A 206 15.28 -5.67 -17.03
CA GLY A 206 16.57 -5.93 -16.38
C GLY A 206 16.96 -4.84 -15.38
N LYS A 207 17.75 -5.21 -14.33
CA LYS A 207 18.00 -4.37 -13.15
C LYS A 207 18.44 -2.94 -13.46
N LEU A 208 19.42 -2.76 -14.33
CA LEU A 208 19.97 -1.44 -14.67
C LEU A 208 18.96 -0.57 -15.42
N ASN A 209 18.26 -1.14 -16.41
CA ASN A 209 17.23 -0.43 -17.16
C ASN A 209 16.00 -0.12 -16.30
N ASN A 210 15.65 -1.01 -15.36
CA ASN A 210 14.59 -0.79 -14.40
C ASN A 210 14.88 0.41 -13.48
N ILE A 211 16.12 0.55 -13.00
CA ILE A 211 16.54 1.71 -12.20
C ILE A 211 16.49 2.99 -13.06
N LYS A 212 16.99 2.95 -14.30
CA LYS A 212 16.90 4.10 -15.21
C LYS A 212 15.45 4.49 -15.46
N ALA A 213 14.57 3.53 -15.76
CA ALA A 213 13.14 3.76 -15.97
C ALA A 213 12.43 4.31 -14.73
N PHE A 214 12.88 3.94 -13.52
CA PHE A 214 12.33 4.44 -12.26
C PHE A 214 12.61 5.94 -12.04
N PHE A 215 13.79 6.41 -12.40
CA PHE A 215 14.18 7.83 -12.27
C PHE A 215 13.92 8.65 -13.54
N SER A 216 13.51 8.03 -14.65
CA SER A 216 13.20 8.74 -15.89
C SER A 216 11.91 9.55 -15.75
N LYS A 217 11.86 10.67 -16.46
CA LYS A 217 10.64 11.48 -16.61
C LYS A 217 9.93 11.02 -17.89
N ASN A 218 8.90 10.20 -17.75
CA ASN A 218 7.98 9.85 -18.82
C ASN A 218 6.56 10.34 -18.46
N ASP A 219 5.61 10.16 -19.37
CA ASP A 219 4.22 10.58 -19.18
C ASP A 219 3.42 9.77 -18.15
N GLY A 220 3.96 8.61 -17.73
CA GLY A 220 3.30 7.69 -16.82
C GLY A 220 2.18 6.86 -17.44
N ILE A 221 2.01 6.94 -18.77
CA ILE A 221 0.99 6.23 -19.55
C ILE A 221 1.64 5.17 -20.43
N HIS A 222 2.66 5.56 -21.21
CA HIS A 222 3.37 4.68 -22.12
C HIS A 222 4.62 4.08 -21.44
N TRP A 223 4.76 2.79 -21.54
CA TRP A 223 5.82 2.05 -20.84
C TRP A 223 6.59 1.15 -21.79
N ALA A 224 7.90 1.22 -21.70
CA ALA A 224 8.75 0.24 -22.40
C ALA A 224 8.46 -1.17 -21.86
N VAL A 225 8.31 -2.13 -22.75
CA VAL A 225 8.06 -3.54 -22.45
C VAL A 225 9.23 -4.40 -22.88
N ARG A 226 9.34 -5.57 -22.27
CA ARG A 226 10.32 -6.60 -22.62
C ARG A 226 10.01 -7.17 -24.01
N ASP A 227 11.04 -7.60 -24.74
CA ASP A 227 10.90 -8.30 -26.01
C ASP A 227 9.97 -9.52 -25.87
N GLY A 228 9.03 -9.64 -26.81
CA GLY A 228 8.02 -10.70 -26.82
C GLY A 228 6.82 -10.48 -25.91
N CYS A 229 6.69 -9.31 -25.25
CA CYS A 229 5.52 -8.93 -24.47
C CYS A 229 4.78 -7.76 -25.10
N GLY A 230 3.45 -7.75 -24.94
CA GLY A 230 2.58 -6.64 -25.29
C GLY A 230 2.44 -5.62 -24.16
N GLU A 231 2.12 -4.38 -24.51
CA GLU A 231 1.88 -3.30 -23.54
C GLU A 231 0.69 -3.61 -22.61
N TYR A 232 -0.29 -4.35 -23.11
CA TYR A 232 -1.53 -4.66 -22.40
C TYR A 232 -1.52 -6.03 -21.69
N ASP A 233 -0.45 -6.83 -21.78
CA ASP A 233 -0.41 -8.19 -21.23
C ASP A 233 -0.77 -8.26 -19.74
N LEU A 234 -0.29 -7.30 -18.95
CA LEU A 234 -0.62 -7.23 -17.53
C LEU A 234 -2.10 -6.83 -17.29
N THR A 235 -2.65 -5.94 -18.11
CA THR A 235 -4.05 -5.51 -18.00
C THR A 235 -5.01 -6.59 -18.44
N ILE A 236 -4.67 -7.34 -19.50
CA ILE A 236 -5.42 -8.52 -19.98
C ILE A 236 -5.46 -9.57 -18.87
N GLU A 237 -4.31 -9.93 -18.29
CA GLU A 237 -4.23 -10.86 -17.17
C GLU A 237 -5.11 -10.40 -16.00
N GLN A 238 -5.09 -9.10 -15.68
CA GLN A 238 -5.91 -8.54 -14.61
C GLN A 238 -7.41 -8.60 -14.92
N LEU A 239 -7.80 -8.40 -16.19
CA LEU A 239 -9.19 -8.56 -16.64
C LEU A 239 -9.65 -10.00 -16.48
N GLU A 240 -8.85 -10.98 -16.91
CA GLU A 240 -9.14 -12.42 -16.75
C GLU A 240 -9.30 -12.80 -15.26
N GLN A 241 -8.39 -12.34 -14.39
CA GLN A 241 -8.50 -12.55 -12.94
C GLN A 241 -9.80 -11.98 -12.36
N LYS A 242 -10.29 -10.86 -12.91
CA LYS A 242 -11.57 -10.29 -12.51
C LYS A 242 -12.75 -11.12 -13.00
N LEU A 243 -12.72 -11.59 -14.24
CA LEU A 243 -13.77 -12.47 -14.79
C LEU A 243 -13.89 -13.76 -13.97
N ILE A 244 -12.76 -14.40 -13.66
CA ILE A 244 -12.73 -15.59 -12.80
C ILE A 244 -13.31 -15.27 -11.42
N LYS A 245 -12.94 -14.12 -10.83
CA LYS A 245 -13.52 -13.70 -9.55
C LYS A 245 -15.02 -13.41 -9.64
N GLU A 246 -15.50 -12.90 -10.75
CA GLU A 246 -16.94 -12.72 -10.99
C GLU A 246 -17.68 -14.05 -11.04
N SER A 247 -17.11 -15.09 -11.69
CA SER A 247 -17.71 -16.43 -11.75
C SER A 247 -17.81 -17.11 -10.38
N TRP A 248 -16.95 -16.73 -9.43
CA TRP A 248 -16.98 -17.26 -8.04
C TRP A 248 -17.99 -16.59 -7.14
N LYS A 249 -18.67 -15.54 -7.63
CA LYS A 249 -19.70 -14.87 -6.84
C LYS A 249 -20.86 -15.83 -6.55
N GLN A 250 -21.20 -15.91 -5.27
CA GLN A 250 -22.32 -16.71 -4.82
C GLN A 250 -23.44 -15.79 -4.32
N PRO A 251 -24.63 -15.84 -4.93
CA PRO A 251 -25.78 -15.14 -4.40
C PRO A 251 -26.24 -15.83 -3.10
N MET A 252 -26.43 -15.05 -2.05
CA MET A 252 -26.92 -15.52 -0.76
C MET A 252 -28.06 -14.63 -0.29
N VAL A 253 -29.04 -15.24 0.41
CA VAL A 253 -30.16 -14.53 1.01
C VAL A 253 -29.83 -14.21 2.47
N VAL A 254 -30.13 -13.00 2.90
CA VAL A 254 -30.00 -12.58 4.29
C VAL A 254 -31.14 -13.17 5.12
N ILE A 255 -30.78 -13.96 6.13
CA ILE A 255 -31.72 -14.63 7.05
C ILE A 255 -31.74 -13.99 8.45
N LYS A 256 -30.71 -13.23 8.80
CA LYS A 256 -30.63 -12.49 10.07
C LYS A 256 -30.10 -11.09 9.81
N GLU A 257 -30.74 -10.11 10.44
CA GLU A 257 -30.35 -8.71 10.34
C GLU A 257 -28.98 -8.46 10.95
N TYR A 258 -28.20 -7.55 10.33
CA TYR A 258 -26.91 -7.10 10.82
C TYR A 258 -26.76 -5.59 10.62
N ASN A 259 -26.47 -4.86 11.69
CA ASN A 259 -26.45 -3.40 11.73
C ASN A 259 -25.10 -2.76 11.35
N GLY A 260 -24.10 -3.55 10.88
CA GLY A 260 -22.79 -3.03 10.50
C GLY A 260 -21.83 -2.79 11.68
N ARG A 261 -22.11 -3.22 12.89
CA ARG A 261 -21.23 -3.05 14.07
C ARG A 261 -19.97 -3.91 13.98
N TRP A 262 -18.86 -3.40 14.52
CA TRP A 262 -17.58 -4.13 14.56
C TRP A 262 -17.64 -5.36 15.46
N PHE A 263 -18.35 -5.29 16.59
CA PHE A 263 -18.50 -6.37 17.57
C PHE A 263 -19.95 -6.87 17.61
N PRO A 264 -20.33 -7.79 16.73
CA PRO A 264 -21.70 -8.28 16.64
C PRO A 264 -21.95 -9.43 17.64
N LEU A 265 -22.08 -9.11 18.92
CA LEU A 265 -22.27 -10.08 20.03
C LEU A 265 -23.42 -11.05 19.79
N MET A 266 -24.48 -10.62 19.08
CA MET A 266 -25.63 -11.46 18.74
C MET A 266 -25.29 -12.70 17.89
N PHE A 267 -24.14 -12.71 17.24
CA PHE A 267 -23.68 -13.82 16.38
C PHE A 267 -22.66 -14.75 17.06
N GLY A 268 -22.39 -14.52 18.35
CA GLY A 268 -21.54 -15.34 19.19
C GLY A 268 -20.09 -14.84 19.32
N LEU A 269 -19.42 -15.29 20.38
CA LEU A 269 -18.06 -14.86 20.72
C LEU A 269 -17.04 -15.17 19.64
N CYS A 270 -17.15 -16.32 18.96
CA CYS A 270 -16.23 -16.68 17.87
C CYS A 270 -16.24 -15.67 16.71
N VAL A 271 -17.41 -15.09 16.38
CA VAL A 271 -17.53 -14.04 15.35
C VAL A 271 -16.85 -12.75 15.83
N CYS A 272 -17.00 -12.43 17.12
CA CYS A 272 -16.38 -11.24 17.73
C CYS A 272 -14.85 -11.36 17.87
N CYS A 273 -14.33 -12.57 18.16
CA CYS A 273 -12.89 -12.79 18.33
C CYS A 273 -12.12 -12.89 17.00
N GLN A 274 -12.80 -13.19 15.89
CA GLN A 274 -12.17 -13.38 14.58
C GLN A 274 -12.65 -12.34 13.56
N ILE A 275 -12.72 -11.10 13.98
CA ILE A 275 -13.08 -9.96 13.14
C ILE A 275 -12.02 -9.79 12.04
N PRO A 276 -12.40 -9.55 10.78
CA PRO A 276 -11.46 -9.16 9.74
C PRO A 276 -10.85 -7.79 10.05
N TRP A 277 -9.58 -7.74 10.42
CA TRP A 277 -8.83 -6.49 10.62
C TRP A 277 -8.46 -5.92 9.25
N THR A 278 -9.35 -5.13 8.69
CA THR A 278 -9.19 -4.46 7.39
C THR A 278 -9.83 -3.08 7.48
N ASP A 279 -9.38 -2.16 6.66
CA ASP A 279 -9.96 -0.82 6.48
C ASP A 279 -11.29 -0.83 5.69
N GLU A 280 -11.69 -2.02 5.20
CA GLU A 280 -12.96 -2.21 4.49
C GLU A 280 -14.16 -2.09 5.45
N THR A 281 -15.20 -1.44 4.98
CA THR A 281 -16.41 -1.17 5.76
C THR A 281 -17.15 -2.43 6.20
N ARG A 282 -17.98 -2.32 7.21
CA ARG A 282 -18.99 -3.32 7.58
C ARG A 282 -20.30 -2.98 6.88
N MET A 283 -20.91 -3.96 6.24
CA MET A 283 -22.11 -3.76 5.44
C MET A 283 -23.35 -4.14 6.25
N PRO A 284 -24.25 -3.20 6.56
CA PRO A 284 -25.52 -3.52 7.20
C PRO A 284 -26.40 -4.33 6.23
N LEU A 285 -27.15 -5.31 6.80
CA LEU A 285 -27.97 -6.26 6.05
C LEU A 285 -29.34 -6.36 6.69
N ASN A 286 -30.39 -6.32 5.86
CA ASN A 286 -31.78 -6.55 6.27
C ASN A 286 -32.24 -7.94 5.80
N VAL A 287 -33.11 -8.57 6.53
CA VAL A 287 -33.67 -9.90 6.19
C VAL A 287 -34.35 -9.85 4.82
N GLY A 288 -34.14 -10.86 4.01
CA GLY A 288 -34.66 -10.98 2.64
C GLY A 288 -33.80 -10.31 1.55
N GLU A 289 -32.79 -9.50 1.89
CA GLU A 289 -31.87 -8.93 0.89
C GLU A 289 -31.02 -10.02 0.23
N ILE A 290 -30.69 -9.85 -1.06
CA ILE A 290 -29.76 -10.69 -1.80
C ILE A 290 -28.39 -10.05 -1.83
N VAL A 291 -27.37 -10.78 -1.39
CA VAL A 291 -25.98 -10.33 -1.34
C VAL A 291 -25.11 -11.23 -2.22
N GLN A 292 -24.27 -10.62 -3.06
CA GLN A 292 -23.26 -11.32 -3.85
C GLN A 292 -21.98 -11.46 -3.03
N VAL A 293 -21.68 -12.68 -2.58
CA VAL A 293 -20.49 -12.98 -1.76
C VAL A 293 -19.29 -13.24 -2.66
N THR A 294 -18.16 -12.60 -2.36
CA THR A 294 -16.93 -12.68 -3.17
C THR A 294 -15.72 -13.20 -2.39
N ARG A 295 -15.75 -13.12 -1.05
CA ARG A 295 -14.67 -13.65 -0.18
C ARG A 295 -15.28 -14.35 1.01
N PHE A 296 -14.67 -15.47 1.41
CA PHE A 296 -15.12 -16.33 2.51
C PHE A 296 -14.01 -16.39 3.57
N ARG A 297 -14.37 -16.16 4.82
CA ARG A 297 -13.56 -16.47 6.01
C ARG A 297 -14.36 -17.42 6.90
N LYS A 298 -13.72 -17.99 7.92
CA LYS A 298 -14.35 -18.97 8.82
C LYS A 298 -15.68 -18.46 9.39
N TYR A 299 -15.74 -17.22 9.87
CA TYR A 299 -16.91 -16.62 10.50
C TYR A 299 -17.44 -15.36 9.82
N TRP A 300 -16.76 -14.87 8.78
CA TRP A 300 -17.12 -13.64 8.09
C TRP A 300 -17.13 -13.84 6.59
N MET A 301 -17.96 -13.06 5.92
CA MET A 301 -18.03 -13.02 4.47
C MET A 301 -17.90 -11.57 4.00
N TYR A 302 -17.33 -11.39 2.82
CA TYR A 302 -17.27 -10.11 2.14
C TYR A 302 -18.07 -10.17 0.87
N GLY A 303 -18.94 -9.20 0.67
CA GLY A 303 -19.81 -9.17 -0.51
C GLY A 303 -20.26 -7.76 -0.85
N HIS A 304 -21.19 -7.69 -1.77
CA HIS A 304 -21.86 -6.45 -2.14
C HIS A 304 -23.35 -6.69 -2.37
N LYS A 305 -24.13 -5.65 -2.12
CA LYS A 305 -25.53 -5.52 -2.56
C LYS A 305 -25.66 -4.35 -3.52
N SER A 306 -26.47 -4.52 -4.54
CA SER A 306 -26.77 -3.48 -5.52
C SER A 306 -28.15 -2.92 -5.24
N TYR A 307 -28.28 -1.60 -5.29
CA TYR A 307 -29.55 -0.91 -5.17
C TYR A 307 -30.14 -0.61 -6.55
N SER A 308 -31.43 -0.34 -6.62
CA SER A 308 -32.16 0.00 -7.85
C SER A 308 -31.59 1.23 -8.59
N ASN A 309 -30.94 2.15 -7.87
CA ASN A 309 -30.26 3.32 -8.42
C ASN A 309 -28.86 3.01 -9.01
N GLY A 310 -28.45 1.75 -9.12
CA GLY A 310 -27.14 1.33 -9.63
C GLY A 310 -25.99 1.46 -8.61
N THR A 311 -26.22 2.02 -7.43
CA THR A 311 -25.18 2.09 -6.38
C THR A 311 -24.91 0.72 -5.80
N ARG A 312 -23.62 0.45 -5.46
CA ARG A 312 -23.20 -0.81 -4.84
C ARG A 312 -22.61 -0.55 -3.45
N LEU A 313 -23.25 -1.11 -2.45
CA LEU A 313 -22.67 -1.14 -1.09
C LEU A 313 -21.85 -2.41 -0.92
N ARG A 314 -20.62 -2.29 -0.43
CA ARG A 314 -19.68 -3.40 -0.21
C ARG A 314 -19.23 -3.43 1.23
N GLY A 315 -18.98 -4.62 1.76
CA GLY A 315 -18.44 -4.72 3.11
C GLY A 315 -18.42 -6.13 3.67
N TRP A 316 -17.86 -6.24 4.86
CA TRP A 316 -17.83 -7.46 5.65
C TRP A 316 -19.10 -7.60 6.47
N PHE A 317 -19.57 -8.84 6.62
CA PHE A 317 -20.69 -9.20 7.47
C PHE A 317 -20.51 -10.61 8.05
N PRO A 318 -21.14 -10.93 9.19
CA PRO A 318 -21.03 -12.25 9.80
C PRO A 318 -21.63 -13.35 8.91
N LYS A 319 -20.92 -14.49 8.81
CA LYS A 319 -21.39 -15.65 8.04
C LYS A 319 -22.80 -16.15 8.43
N PRO A 320 -23.20 -16.18 9.73
CA PRO A 320 -24.54 -16.61 10.14
C PRO A 320 -25.68 -15.69 9.71
N CYS A 321 -25.39 -14.51 9.11
CA CYS A 321 -26.43 -13.63 8.59
C CYS A 321 -27.07 -14.13 7.31
N VAL A 322 -26.38 -14.99 6.56
CA VAL A 322 -26.76 -15.35 5.19
C VAL A 322 -26.83 -16.86 4.98
N TYR A 323 -27.68 -17.25 4.04
CA TYR A 323 -27.84 -18.63 3.61
C TYR A 323 -27.68 -18.75 2.10
N SER A 324 -27.04 -19.82 1.63
CA SER A 324 -26.84 -20.07 0.19
C SER A 324 -28.17 -20.41 -0.48
N ILE A 325 -28.47 -19.78 -1.62
CA ILE A 325 -29.63 -20.13 -2.42
C ILE A 325 -29.35 -21.52 -3.04
N PRO A 326 -30.19 -22.53 -2.80
CA PRO A 326 -30.02 -23.85 -3.44
C PRO A 326 -30.00 -23.71 -4.95
N SER A 327 -29.16 -24.54 -5.61
CA SER A 327 -28.98 -24.52 -7.07
C SER A 327 -30.25 -24.75 -7.88
N ALA A 328 -31.27 -25.35 -7.29
CA ALA A 328 -32.58 -25.57 -7.91
C ALA A 328 -33.36 -24.28 -8.24
N LEU A 329 -33.14 -23.18 -7.49
CA LEU A 329 -33.79 -21.87 -7.72
C LEU A 329 -33.01 -20.95 -8.67
N LYS A 330 -31.88 -21.41 -9.23
CA LYS A 330 -31.05 -20.63 -10.17
C LYS A 330 -31.57 -20.64 -11.62
N LYS A 331 -32.60 -21.43 -11.94
CA LYS A 331 -33.06 -21.63 -13.35
C LYS A 331 -34.15 -20.67 -13.83
N ASP A 332 -34.72 -19.82 -12.97
CA ASP A 332 -35.83 -18.92 -13.35
C ASP A 332 -35.46 -17.45 -13.14
N LYS A 333 -34.44 -16.98 -13.89
CA LYS A 333 -34.31 -15.51 -14.18
C LYS A 333 -33.51 -15.30 -15.45
#